data_18e9367cad79c620e7795de718ea5ef1
#
_entry.id   18e9367cad79c620e7795de718ea5ef1
#
_cell.length_a   1.000
_cell.length_b   1.000
_cell.length_c   1.000
_cell.angle_alpha   90.00
_cell.angle_beta   90.00
_cell.angle_gamma   90.00
#
_symmetry.space_group_name_H-M   'P 1'
#
loop_
_entity.id
_entity.type
_entity.pdbx_description
1 polymer ?
#
loop_
_entity_poly.entity_id
_entity_poly.type
_entity_poly.pdbx_seq_one_letter_code
_entity_poly.pdbx_strand_id
1 'polypeptide(L)'
;AHLATGRFEVGDVTLKSETSNNIDLTFDYENNGFFATATIFRNDVDDYIYLLDESEEEHEMHEEDHHDEDHDDHDGHDDHDDHDGHDDHGGLILSNYMQKDAEFNGYEFELGRSINLNGGSMSFSYGMDYVNAKFKDGGYVPRINPRRHIFSIDYAKEGYSASLTLRNVKSQNKLSLNETPTESYNMLDMKVSQSIPIMSGDGEMLVTLYAKNILDEVARNHSSFVKDQVPLPGRNIGLRFNMKF
;
A
#
# COMPACT_ATOMS: atom_id res chain seq x y z
N ALA A 1 0.67 16.54 14.71
CA ALA A 1 1.75 15.91 13.93
C ALA A 1 1.64 14.39 13.97
N HIS A 2 1.83 13.72 12.86
CA HIS A 2 1.83 12.27 12.73
C HIS A 2 3.21 11.78 12.26
N LEU A 3 4.10 11.52 13.20
CA LEU A 3 5.51 11.23 12.94
C LEU A 3 5.73 9.98 12.07
N ALA A 4 4.87 8.96 12.19
CA ALA A 4 5.00 7.74 11.39
C ALA A 4 4.73 7.96 9.89
N THR A 5 3.99 9.00 9.52
CA THR A 5 3.71 9.40 8.14
C THR A 5 4.59 10.57 7.67
N GLY A 6 5.36 11.19 8.58
CA GLY A 6 6.15 12.38 8.30
C GLY A 6 5.28 13.61 7.99
N ARG A 7 4.06 13.70 8.58
CA ARG A 7 3.07 14.74 8.25
C ARG A 7 2.59 15.52 9.46
N PHE A 8 2.29 16.77 9.21
CA PHE A 8 1.46 17.61 10.07
C PHE A 8 0.06 17.68 9.45
N GLU A 9 -0.86 16.91 10.01
CA GLU A 9 -2.21 16.73 9.46
C GLU A 9 -3.18 17.74 10.09
N VAL A 10 -3.88 18.48 9.23
CA VAL A 10 -4.89 19.47 9.61
C VAL A 10 -6.27 18.90 9.31
N GLY A 11 -7.10 18.78 10.36
CA GLY A 11 -8.48 18.32 10.24
C GLY A 11 -9.42 19.46 9.84
N ASP A 12 -10.52 19.11 9.16
CA ASP A 12 -11.60 20.02 8.81
C ASP A 12 -12.90 19.59 9.50
N VAL A 13 -13.45 20.45 10.36
CA VAL A 13 -14.69 20.19 11.11
C VAL A 13 -15.94 20.28 10.24
N THR A 14 -15.83 20.76 9.01
CA THR A 14 -16.93 20.90 8.04
C THR A 14 -17.15 19.65 7.19
N LEU A 15 -16.24 18.66 7.28
CA LEU A 15 -16.36 17.41 6.53
C LEU A 15 -17.66 16.68 6.86
N LYS A 16 -18.28 16.15 5.81
CA LYS A 16 -19.51 15.35 5.90
C LYS A 16 -19.18 13.86 5.98
N SER A 17 -20.18 13.05 6.31
CA SER A 17 -20.06 11.60 6.24
C SER A 17 -19.96 11.12 4.80
N GLU A 18 -19.00 10.25 4.51
CA GLU A 18 -18.92 9.54 3.23
C GLU A 18 -20.14 8.63 3.02
N THR A 19 -20.60 8.56 1.78
CA THR A 19 -21.63 7.60 1.37
C THR A 19 -21.15 6.83 0.15
N SER A 20 -21.17 5.50 0.23
CA SER A 20 -20.64 4.60 -0.79
C SER A 20 -21.74 3.71 -1.37
N ASN A 21 -21.78 3.63 -2.71
CA ASN A 21 -22.61 2.68 -3.47
C ASN A 21 -21.69 1.73 -4.24
N ASN A 22 -21.65 0.47 -3.82
CA ASN A 22 -20.78 -0.55 -4.38
C ASN A 22 -21.56 -1.62 -5.15
N ILE A 23 -21.06 -1.99 -6.33
CA ILE A 23 -21.56 -3.10 -7.14
C ILE A 23 -20.40 -3.99 -7.51
N ASP A 24 -20.47 -5.26 -7.14
CA ASP A 24 -19.50 -6.29 -7.46
C ASP A 24 -20.17 -7.42 -8.24
N LEU A 25 -19.49 -7.90 -9.27
CA LEU A 25 -19.88 -9.09 -10.00
C LEU A 25 -18.72 -10.07 -9.99
N THR A 26 -18.94 -11.23 -9.37
CA THR A 26 -17.95 -12.31 -9.28
C THR A 26 -18.41 -13.52 -10.07
N PHE A 27 -17.49 -14.11 -10.81
CA PHE A 27 -17.62 -15.38 -11.51
C PHE A 27 -16.59 -16.37 -10.97
N ASP A 28 -17.06 -17.55 -10.53
CA ASP A 28 -16.22 -18.64 -10.07
C ASP A 28 -16.43 -19.88 -10.94
N TYR A 29 -15.32 -20.55 -11.27
CA TYR A 29 -15.32 -21.80 -12.02
C TYR A 29 -14.30 -22.77 -11.45
N GLU A 30 -14.74 -24.01 -11.20
CA GLU A 30 -13.85 -25.09 -10.77
C GLU A 30 -14.22 -26.38 -11.50
N ASN A 31 -13.26 -27.01 -12.17
CA ASN A 31 -13.45 -28.30 -12.81
C ASN A 31 -12.12 -29.04 -13.05
N ASN A 32 -12.04 -30.32 -12.62
CA ASN A 32 -10.90 -31.20 -12.86
C ASN A 32 -9.54 -30.59 -12.49
N GLY A 33 -9.47 -29.89 -11.34
CA GLY A 33 -8.29 -29.21 -10.84
C GLY A 33 -7.97 -27.89 -11.53
N PHE A 34 -8.73 -27.47 -12.53
CA PHE A 34 -8.70 -26.11 -13.06
C PHE A 34 -9.62 -25.24 -12.22
N PHE A 35 -9.18 -24.05 -11.88
CA PHE A 35 -9.99 -23.04 -11.17
C PHE A 35 -9.80 -21.66 -11.79
N ALA A 36 -10.83 -20.86 -11.76
CA ALA A 36 -10.79 -19.47 -12.19
C ALA A 36 -11.81 -18.66 -11.39
N THR A 37 -11.38 -17.51 -10.88
CA THR A 37 -12.22 -16.50 -10.26
C THR A 37 -12.01 -15.17 -10.97
N ALA A 38 -13.07 -14.45 -11.28
CA ALA A 38 -12.98 -13.12 -11.86
C ALA A 38 -14.01 -12.21 -11.21
N THR A 39 -13.57 -11.07 -10.71
CA THR A 39 -14.42 -10.04 -10.11
C THR A 39 -14.23 -8.72 -10.85
N ILE A 40 -15.33 -8.07 -11.18
CA ILE A 40 -15.34 -6.67 -11.61
C ILE A 40 -16.12 -5.87 -10.59
N PHE A 41 -15.68 -4.66 -10.29
CA PHE A 41 -16.35 -3.82 -9.32
C PHE A 41 -16.41 -2.36 -9.74
N ARG A 42 -17.44 -1.69 -9.22
CA ARG A 42 -17.59 -0.24 -9.27
C ARG A 42 -18.08 0.25 -7.92
N ASN A 43 -17.44 1.26 -7.38
CA ASN A 43 -17.84 1.95 -6.16
C ASN A 43 -17.91 3.46 -6.44
N ASP A 44 -19.09 4.03 -6.30
CA ASP A 44 -19.33 5.48 -6.35
C ASP A 44 -19.39 5.99 -4.91
N VAL A 45 -18.50 6.90 -4.56
CA VAL A 45 -18.38 7.48 -3.20
C VAL A 45 -18.68 8.97 -3.27
N ASP A 46 -19.75 9.38 -2.62
CA ASP A 46 -20.06 10.78 -2.41
C ASP A 46 -19.36 11.26 -1.14
N ASP A 47 -18.81 12.48 -1.19
CA ASP A 47 -18.08 13.11 -0.09
C ASP A 47 -16.85 12.27 0.39
N TYR A 48 -16.10 11.64 -0.54
CA TYR A 48 -14.89 10.86 -0.22
C TYR A 48 -13.82 11.72 0.45
N ILE A 49 -13.34 11.29 1.63
CA ILE A 49 -12.35 12.00 2.43
C ILE A 49 -10.94 11.49 2.08
N TYR A 50 -10.04 12.40 1.77
CA TYR A 50 -8.65 12.08 1.47
C TYR A 50 -7.69 13.12 2.06
N LEU A 51 -6.43 12.74 2.22
CA LEU A 51 -5.38 13.62 2.70
C LEU A 51 -4.60 14.14 1.47
N LEU A 52 -4.53 15.46 1.34
CA LEU A 52 -3.78 16.18 0.32
C LEU A 52 -2.54 16.77 0.96
N ASP A 53 -1.37 16.43 0.42
CA ASP A 53 -0.10 17.04 0.81
C ASP A 53 0.03 18.41 0.11
N GLU A 54 0.44 19.44 0.83
CA GLU A 54 0.75 20.74 0.23
C GLU A 54 2.09 20.68 -0.52
N SER A 55 2.21 21.46 -1.59
CA SER A 55 3.48 21.65 -2.27
C SER A 55 4.35 22.64 -1.50
N GLU A 56 5.68 22.58 -1.71
CA GLU A 56 6.61 23.57 -1.13
C GLU A 56 6.25 25.00 -1.54
N GLU A 57 5.81 25.21 -2.79
CA GLU A 57 5.38 26.52 -3.29
C GLU A 57 4.08 27.05 -2.62
N GLU A 58 3.13 26.16 -2.31
CA GLU A 58 1.89 26.52 -1.60
C GLU A 58 2.19 26.86 -0.14
N HIS A 59 3.14 26.16 0.47
CA HIS A 59 3.56 26.40 1.84
C HIS A 59 4.22 27.80 1.98
N GLU A 60 5.12 28.17 1.09
CA GLU A 60 5.76 29.49 1.06
C GLU A 60 4.75 30.64 0.91
N MET A 61 3.69 30.48 0.08
CA MET A 61 2.65 31.52 -0.10
C MET A 61 1.80 31.76 1.15
N HIS A 62 1.57 30.75 1.98
CA HIS A 62 0.84 30.90 3.23
C HIS A 62 1.67 31.64 4.32
N GLU A 63 2.99 31.58 4.25
CA GLU A 63 3.86 32.31 5.16
C GLU A 63 3.89 33.83 4.84
N GLU A 64 3.68 34.22 3.57
CA GLU A 64 3.69 35.65 3.14
C GLU A 64 2.41 36.41 3.51
N ASP A 65 1.24 35.74 3.60
CA ASP A 65 -0.06 36.40 3.86
C ASP A 65 -0.26 36.87 5.32
N HIS A 66 0.65 36.58 6.27
CA HIS A 66 0.54 36.98 7.67
C HIS A 66 1.26 38.30 8.01
N HIS A 67 1.81 39.03 7.04
CA HIS A 67 2.63 40.23 7.30
C HIS A 67 1.98 41.60 7.05
N ASP A 68 0.70 41.67 6.68
CA ASP A 68 0.03 42.96 6.45
C ASP A 68 -1.19 43.17 7.35
N GLU A 69 -0.98 43.53 8.64
CA GLU A 69 -1.93 44.39 9.38
C GLU A 69 -1.17 45.34 10.31
N ASP A 70 -1.16 46.62 9.90
CA ASP A 70 -1.12 47.85 10.68
C ASP A 70 -0.29 47.95 11.95
N HIS A 71 0.88 48.58 11.85
CA HIS A 71 1.48 49.26 13.01
C HIS A 71 1.63 50.76 12.73
N ASP A 72 0.63 51.54 13.24
CA ASP A 72 0.79 52.95 13.53
C ASP A 72 1.72 53.14 14.75
N ASP A 73 2.70 54.01 14.56
CA ASP A 73 3.56 54.77 15.46
C ASP A 73 3.55 54.45 16.97
N HIS A 74 4.66 53.94 17.49
CA HIS A 74 5.20 54.32 18.78
C HIS A 74 6.74 54.19 18.84
N ASP A 75 7.37 55.34 19.19
CA ASP A 75 8.79 55.56 19.43
C ASP A 75 9.36 54.64 20.53
N GLY A 76 10.54 54.05 20.21
CA GLY A 76 11.64 53.83 21.15
C GLY A 76 11.54 52.63 22.09
N HIS A 77 12.31 51.57 21.76
CA HIS A 77 13.34 50.99 22.62
C HIS A 77 14.05 49.85 21.92
N ASP A 78 15.38 49.95 21.87
CA ASP A 78 16.31 48.90 21.42
C ASP A 78 16.18 47.69 22.36
N ASP A 79 15.81 46.55 21.82
CA ASP A 79 16.28 45.21 22.16
C ASP A 79 15.78 44.27 21.06
N HIS A 80 16.67 43.98 20.14
CA HIS A 80 16.45 42.98 19.11
C HIS A 80 16.58 41.58 19.73
N ASP A 81 15.50 41.04 20.24
CA ASP A 81 15.34 39.59 20.35
C ASP A 81 14.72 39.11 19.02
N ASP A 82 15.55 38.44 18.21
CA ASP A 82 15.19 37.79 16.98
C ASP A 82 14.09 36.74 17.24
N HIS A 83 12.84 37.13 17.12
CA HIS A 83 11.72 36.20 17.00
C HIS A 83 11.55 35.85 15.52
N ASP A 84 12.47 35.05 14.99
CA ASP A 84 12.21 34.21 13.83
C ASP A 84 11.16 33.16 14.26
N GLY A 85 9.93 33.60 14.36
CA GLY A 85 8.76 32.72 14.54
C GLY A 85 8.37 32.08 13.23
N HIS A 86 9.33 31.40 12.56
CA HIS A 86 8.99 30.44 11.55
C HIS A 86 8.27 29.32 12.25
N ASP A 87 7.00 29.10 11.90
CA ASP A 87 6.29 27.86 12.24
C ASP A 87 6.99 26.70 11.50
N ASP A 88 8.22 26.41 11.90
CA ASP A 88 8.96 25.23 11.46
C ASP A 88 8.19 24.01 11.96
N HIS A 89 7.39 23.42 11.08
CA HIS A 89 6.71 22.14 11.33
C HIS A 89 7.70 20.98 11.50
N GLY A 90 8.98 21.27 11.79
CA GLY A 90 10.03 20.30 12.07
C GLY A 90 10.35 19.41 10.87
N GLY A 91 10.24 19.93 9.63
CA GLY A 91 10.45 19.19 8.39
C GLY A 91 9.35 18.17 8.08
N LEU A 92 8.17 18.31 8.69
CA LEU A 92 6.98 17.51 8.37
C LEU A 92 6.23 18.16 7.19
N ILE A 93 5.69 17.32 6.31
CA ILE A 93 4.84 17.77 5.19
C ILE A 93 3.49 18.24 5.77
N LEU A 94 3.07 19.46 5.45
CA LEU A 94 1.74 19.94 5.80
C LEU A 94 0.71 19.21 4.91
N SER A 95 -0.35 18.70 5.52
CA SER A 95 -1.36 17.91 4.82
C SER A 95 -2.76 18.22 5.34
N ASN A 96 -3.69 18.46 4.44
CA ASN A 96 -5.06 18.84 4.75
C ASN A 96 -6.04 17.71 4.40
N TYR A 97 -7.00 17.47 5.29
CA TYR A 97 -8.14 16.60 4.98
C TYR A 97 -9.10 17.33 4.04
N MET A 98 -9.31 16.74 2.88
CA MET A 98 -10.17 17.25 1.82
C MET A 98 -11.32 16.28 1.54
N GLN A 99 -12.37 16.78 0.89
CA GLN A 99 -13.54 15.97 0.55
C GLN A 99 -13.97 16.22 -0.90
N LYS A 100 -14.14 15.17 -1.69
CA LYS A 100 -14.63 15.21 -3.09
C LYS A 100 -15.37 13.93 -3.44
N ASP A 101 -16.32 14.00 -4.34
CA ASP A 101 -16.94 12.81 -4.91
C ASP A 101 -15.94 12.02 -5.74
N ALA A 102 -15.90 10.71 -5.54
CA ALA A 102 -14.95 9.82 -6.20
C ALA A 102 -15.63 8.59 -6.80
N GLU A 103 -15.03 8.05 -7.86
CA GLU A 103 -15.40 6.80 -8.49
C GLU A 103 -14.21 5.85 -8.50
N PHE A 104 -14.43 4.64 -7.99
CA PHE A 104 -13.48 3.54 -8.04
C PHE A 104 -14.04 2.46 -8.95
N ASN A 105 -13.23 1.98 -9.88
CA ASN A 105 -13.58 0.82 -10.69
C ASN A 105 -12.35 -0.06 -10.89
N GLY A 106 -12.57 -1.35 -11.04
CA GLY A 106 -11.46 -2.26 -11.17
C GLY A 106 -11.89 -3.68 -11.44
N TYR A 107 -10.89 -4.52 -11.46
CA TYR A 107 -11.08 -5.95 -11.65
C TYR A 107 -9.98 -6.73 -10.92
N GLU A 108 -10.34 -7.92 -10.51
CA GLU A 108 -9.44 -8.94 -9.97
C GLU A 108 -9.74 -10.25 -10.69
N PHE A 109 -8.71 -10.98 -11.05
CA PHE A 109 -8.91 -12.35 -11.50
C PHE A 109 -7.76 -13.24 -11.06
N GLU A 110 -8.08 -14.50 -10.84
CA GLU A 110 -7.15 -15.58 -10.62
C GLU A 110 -7.57 -16.76 -11.49
N LEU A 111 -6.60 -17.41 -12.09
CA LEU A 111 -6.79 -18.69 -12.77
C LEU A 111 -5.64 -19.62 -12.43
N GLY A 112 -5.93 -20.91 -12.37
CA GLY A 112 -4.88 -21.87 -12.03
C GLY A 112 -5.29 -23.31 -12.28
N ARG A 113 -4.35 -24.16 -12.01
CA ARG A 113 -4.52 -25.60 -12.14
C ARG A 113 -3.78 -26.37 -11.06
N SER A 114 -4.49 -27.27 -10.42
CA SER A 114 -3.92 -28.25 -9.48
C SER A 114 -3.79 -29.63 -10.16
N ILE A 115 -2.67 -30.27 -9.95
CA ILE A 115 -2.38 -31.61 -10.45
C ILE A 115 -1.81 -32.48 -9.33
N ASN A 116 -2.06 -33.79 -9.40
CA ASN A 116 -1.41 -34.73 -8.50
C ASN A 116 0.00 -35.05 -9.03
N LEU A 117 1.02 -34.86 -8.21
CA LEU A 117 2.42 -35.13 -8.52
C LEU A 117 3.10 -35.87 -7.37
N ASN A 118 3.59 -37.06 -7.64
CA ASN A 118 4.34 -37.86 -6.66
C ASN A 118 3.66 -38.06 -5.29
N GLY A 119 2.31 -38.21 -5.30
CA GLY A 119 1.53 -38.39 -4.08
C GLY A 119 1.29 -37.11 -3.29
N GLY A 120 1.60 -35.96 -3.87
CA GLY A 120 1.24 -34.63 -3.38
C GLY A 120 0.39 -33.88 -4.40
N SER A 121 -0.03 -32.68 -4.05
CA SER A 121 -0.73 -31.73 -4.92
C SER A 121 0.22 -30.63 -5.34
N MET A 122 0.29 -30.33 -6.63
CA MET A 122 1.01 -29.19 -7.18
C MET A 122 0.02 -28.25 -7.84
N SER A 123 0.08 -26.97 -7.50
CA SER A 123 -0.78 -25.93 -8.03
C SER A 123 0.04 -24.85 -8.74
N PHE A 124 -0.46 -24.39 -9.87
CA PHE A 124 0.04 -23.23 -10.58
C PHE A 124 -1.08 -22.21 -10.64
N SER A 125 -0.83 -20.97 -10.26
CA SER A 125 -1.80 -19.91 -10.39
C SER A 125 -1.20 -18.63 -10.98
N TYR A 126 -2.07 -17.89 -11.64
CA TYR A 126 -1.82 -16.54 -12.10
C TYR A 126 -2.97 -15.66 -11.68
N GLY A 127 -2.63 -14.59 -10.95
CA GLY A 127 -3.57 -13.56 -10.54
C GLY A 127 -3.19 -12.19 -11.11
N MET A 128 -4.19 -11.34 -11.26
CA MET A 128 -4.01 -9.94 -11.63
C MET A 128 -5.07 -9.10 -10.94
N ASP A 129 -4.67 -7.96 -10.40
CA ASP A 129 -5.56 -6.95 -9.84
C ASP A 129 -5.24 -5.56 -10.39
N TYR A 130 -6.28 -4.75 -10.49
CA TYR A 130 -6.20 -3.37 -10.95
C TYR A 130 -7.35 -2.54 -10.39
N VAL A 131 -7.01 -1.38 -9.87
CA VAL A 131 -7.96 -0.34 -9.44
C VAL A 131 -7.66 0.95 -10.17
N ASN A 132 -8.70 1.60 -10.66
CA ASN A 132 -8.65 2.96 -11.16
C ASN A 132 -9.61 3.80 -10.32
N ALA A 133 -9.11 4.86 -9.69
CA ALA A 133 -9.88 5.77 -8.87
C ALA A 133 -9.68 7.20 -9.34
N LYS A 134 -10.78 7.91 -9.53
CA LYS A 134 -10.82 9.29 -9.99
C LYS A 134 -11.83 10.09 -9.21
N PHE A 135 -11.56 11.36 -9.02
CA PHE A 135 -12.58 12.31 -8.59
C PHE A 135 -13.56 12.61 -9.73
N LYS A 136 -14.84 12.83 -9.41
CA LYS A 136 -15.88 13.13 -10.41
C LYS A 136 -15.67 14.46 -11.11
N ASP A 137 -15.02 15.42 -10.44
CA ASP A 137 -14.62 16.73 -10.97
C ASP A 137 -13.27 16.73 -11.72
N GLY A 138 -12.60 15.58 -11.79
CA GLY A 138 -11.32 15.39 -12.48
C GLY A 138 -10.16 15.11 -11.52
N GLY A 139 -9.08 14.58 -12.08
CA GLY A 139 -7.90 14.13 -11.32
C GLY A 139 -8.03 12.72 -10.77
N TYR A 140 -6.94 12.21 -10.20
CA TYR A 140 -6.87 10.87 -9.62
C TYR A 140 -6.93 10.93 -8.09
N VAL A 141 -7.54 9.91 -7.49
CA VAL A 141 -7.50 9.69 -6.05
C VAL A 141 -6.07 9.29 -5.64
N PRO A 142 -5.53 9.88 -4.56
CA PRO A 142 -4.16 9.59 -4.13
C PRO A 142 -3.98 8.16 -3.63
N ARG A 143 -2.74 7.67 -3.71
CA ARG A 143 -2.24 6.42 -3.10
C ARG A 143 -2.94 5.15 -3.59
N ILE A 144 -3.41 5.16 -4.84
CA ILE A 144 -4.00 3.97 -5.47
C ILE A 144 -2.89 3.05 -5.96
N ASN A 145 -2.91 1.79 -5.52
CA ASN A 145 -1.93 0.79 -5.92
C ASN A 145 -1.92 0.57 -7.44
N PRO A 146 -0.75 0.41 -8.05
CA PRO A 146 -0.62 0.08 -9.45
C PRO A 146 -1.10 -1.36 -9.73
N ARG A 147 -1.35 -1.66 -11.00
CA ARG A 147 -1.69 -3.02 -11.44
C ARG A 147 -0.60 -4.02 -11.05
N ARG A 148 -1.02 -5.16 -10.51
CA ARG A 148 -0.14 -6.25 -10.09
C ARG A 148 -0.45 -7.52 -10.87
N HIS A 149 0.59 -8.27 -11.18
CA HIS A 149 0.51 -9.63 -11.71
C HIS A 149 1.22 -10.56 -10.72
N ILE A 150 0.56 -11.65 -10.36
CA ILE A 150 1.04 -12.60 -9.35
C ILE A 150 1.08 -13.98 -9.98
N PHE A 151 2.26 -14.61 -9.99
CA PHE A 151 2.46 -15.97 -10.44
C PHE A 151 2.87 -16.81 -9.25
N SER A 152 2.16 -17.91 -8.99
CA SER A 152 2.48 -18.80 -7.87
C SER A 152 2.61 -20.25 -8.32
N ILE A 153 3.54 -20.94 -7.68
CA ILE A 153 3.70 -22.38 -7.75
C ILE A 153 3.71 -22.89 -6.33
N ASP A 154 2.77 -23.75 -6.01
CA ASP A 154 2.64 -24.36 -4.69
C ASP A 154 2.68 -25.86 -4.80
N TYR A 155 3.40 -26.52 -3.89
CA TYR A 155 3.43 -27.97 -3.74
C TYR A 155 3.14 -28.34 -2.30
N ALA A 156 2.26 -29.29 -2.11
CA ALA A 156 1.93 -29.83 -0.79
C ALA A 156 1.89 -31.36 -0.84
N LYS A 157 2.56 -31.99 0.11
CA LYS A 157 2.52 -33.42 0.37
C LYS A 157 2.51 -33.58 1.89
N GLU A 158 2.09 -34.74 2.39
CA GLU A 158 2.05 -35.02 3.82
C GLU A 158 3.32 -34.55 4.55
N GLY A 159 3.14 -33.62 5.50
CA GLY A 159 4.22 -33.01 6.28
C GLY A 159 5.16 -32.06 5.53
N TYR A 160 5.02 -31.87 4.22
CA TYR A 160 5.88 -30.99 3.42
C TYR A 160 5.08 -30.00 2.59
N SER A 161 5.54 -28.74 2.51
CA SER A 161 5.00 -27.77 1.57
C SER A 161 6.10 -26.84 1.05
N ALA A 162 5.95 -26.43 -0.21
CA ALA A 162 6.83 -25.45 -0.84
C ALA A 162 5.98 -24.47 -1.65
N SER A 163 6.32 -23.20 -1.62
CA SER A 163 5.70 -22.17 -2.44
C SER A 163 6.76 -21.23 -3.04
N LEU A 164 6.51 -20.80 -4.28
CA LEU A 164 7.29 -19.79 -4.99
C LEU A 164 6.31 -18.80 -5.58
N THR A 165 6.47 -17.49 -5.26
CA THR A 165 5.58 -16.45 -5.72
C THR A 165 6.39 -15.31 -6.35
N LEU A 166 6.09 -15.00 -7.61
CA LEU A 166 6.61 -13.84 -8.32
C LEU A 166 5.51 -12.79 -8.43
N ARG A 167 5.76 -11.59 -7.90
CA ARG A 167 4.91 -10.40 -8.07
C ARG A 167 5.58 -9.44 -9.02
N ASN A 168 4.94 -9.15 -10.15
CA ASN A 168 5.30 -8.07 -11.06
C ASN A 168 4.34 -6.91 -10.84
N VAL A 169 4.83 -5.84 -10.25
CA VAL A 169 4.09 -4.62 -9.94
C VAL A 169 4.45 -3.58 -10.99
N LYS A 170 3.44 -2.96 -11.63
CA LYS A 170 3.65 -1.95 -12.66
C LYS A 170 3.98 -0.60 -12.03
N SER A 171 4.54 0.31 -12.81
CA SER A 171 4.69 1.71 -12.40
C SER A 171 3.34 2.36 -12.18
N GLN A 172 3.28 3.29 -11.22
CA GLN A 172 2.12 4.14 -11.01
C GLN A 172 2.42 5.57 -11.44
N ASN A 173 1.72 5.99 -12.51
CA ASN A 173 1.82 7.32 -13.09
C ASN A 173 0.47 8.03 -13.14
N LYS A 174 -0.59 7.43 -12.57
CA LYS A 174 -1.89 8.06 -12.36
C LYS A 174 -1.88 8.68 -10.97
N LEU A 175 -1.49 9.93 -10.91
CA LEU A 175 -1.13 10.62 -9.68
C LEU A 175 -2.20 11.64 -9.32
N SER A 176 -2.43 11.81 -8.03
CA SER A 176 -3.13 12.97 -7.48
C SER A 176 -2.23 14.20 -7.52
N LEU A 177 -2.79 15.35 -7.18
CA LEU A 177 -2.01 16.58 -7.01
C LEU A 177 -0.91 16.34 -5.95
N ASN A 178 0.29 16.86 -6.19
CA ASN A 178 1.47 16.76 -5.33
C ASN A 178 1.92 15.32 -4.99
N GLU A 179 1.46 14.32 -5.72
CA GLU A 179 1.84 12.93 -5.52
C GLU A 179 2.99 12.52 -6.45
N THR A 180 4.00 11.82 -5.91
CA THR A 180 5.13 11.30 -6.67
C THR A 180 4.83 9.94 -7.32
N PRO A 181 5.40 9.62 -8.50
CA PRO A 181 5.25 8.32 -9.15
C PRO A 181 6.04 7.23 -8.40
N THR A 182 5.73 5.98 -8.70
CA THR A 182 6.56 4.84 -8.30
C THR A 182 6.89 3.97 -9.49
N GLU A 183 8.14 3.50 -9.54
CA GLU A 183 8.63 2.61 -10.58
C GLU A 183 8.04 1.20 -10.44
N SER A 184 8.08 0.46 -11.55
CA SER A 184 7.73 -0.96 -11.58
C SER A 184 8.82 -1.79 -10.90
N TYR A 185 8.43 -2.92 -10.29
CA TYR A 185 9.38 -3.86 -9.70
C TYR A 185 8.91 -5.31 -9.79
N ASN A 186 9.86 -6.23 -9.60
CA ASN A 186 9.60 -7.66 -9.48
C ASN A 186 10.03 -8.15 -8.11
N MET A 187 9.18 -8.88 -7.42
CA MET A 187 9.49 -9.45 -6.12
C MET A 187 9.27 -10.95 -6.13
N LEU A 188 10.34 -11.70 -5.88
CA LEU A 188 10.31 -13.16 -5.81
C LEU A 188 10.42 -13.61 -4.36
N ASP A 189 9.44 -14.36 -3.90
CA ASP A 189 9.38 -14.93 -2.55
C ASP A 189 9.33 -16.45 -2.61
N MET A 190 9.99 -17.12 -1.67
CA MET A 190 9.97 -18.57 -1.51
C MET A 190 9.70 -18.96 -0.06
N LYS A 191 8.97 -20.04 0.12
CA LYS A 191 8.73 -20.65 1.42
C LYS A 191 8.77 -22.17 1.27
N VAL A 192 9.50 -22.85 2.18
CA VAL A 192 9.54 -24.31 2.28
C VAL A 192 9.30 -24.69 3.72
N SER A 193 8.38 -25.59 3.97
CA SER A 193 8.05 -26.05 5.32
C SER A 193 8.05 -27.58 5.38
N GLN A 194 8.60 -28.10 6.49
CA GLN A 194 8.61 -29.54 6.80
C GLN A 194 8.10 -29.75 8.23
N SER A 195 7.13 -30.62 8.38
CA SER A 195 6.72 -31.13 9.66
C SER A 195 7.61 -32.32 10.08
N ILE A 196 8.07 -32.29 11.32
CA ILE A 196 8.94 -33.32 11.92
C ILE A 196 8.30 -33.77 13.22
N PRO A 197 8.00 -35.09 13.40
CA PRO A 197 7.49 -35.58 14.66
C PRO A 197 8.54 -35.41 15.76
N ILE A 198 8.12 -34.99 16.96
CA ILE A 198 8.99 -34.87 18.14
C ILE A 198 8.98 -36.21 18.86
N MET A 199 10.17 -36.75 19.23
CA MET A 199 10.38 -38.10 19.75
C MET A 199 9.67 -38.42 21.10
N SER A 200 9.02 -37.49 21.76
CA SER A 200 8.37 -37.68 23.06
C SER A 200 6.86 -37.45 23.02
N GLY A 201 6.10 -38.30 22.30
CA GLY A 201 4.63 -38.26 22.30
C GLY A 201 4.03 -37.73 21.00
N ASP A 202 2.80 -37.15 21.07
CA ASP A 202 2.06 -36.64 19.91
C ASP A 202 2.53 -35.23 19.45
N GLY A 203 3.74 -34.82 19.83
CA GLY A 203 4.30 -33.53 19.52
C GLY A 203 4.81 -33.43 18.06
N GLU A 204 4.65 -32.27 17.47
CA GLU A 204 5.05 -31.95 16.08
C GLU A 204 5.84 -30.65 16.03
N MET A 205 6.93 -30.63 15.27
CA MET A 205 7.69 -29.40 14.98
C MET A 205 7.61 -29.07 13.51
N LEU A 206 7.06 -27.89 13.17
CA LEU A 206 7.09 -27.33 11.83
C LEU A 206 8.32 -26.45 11.67
N VAL A 207 9.22 -26.84 10.79
CA VAL A 207 10.39 -26.05 10.38
C VAL A 207 10.05 -25.35 9.07
N THR A 208 10.20 -24.03 9.02
CA THR A 208 9.94 -23.23 7.82
C THR A 208 11.17 -22.43 7.45
N LEU A 209 11.71 -22.66 6.26
CA LEU A 209 12.65 -21.78 5.58
C LEU A 209 11.85 -20.80 4.72
N TYR A 210 12.12 -19.51 4.84
CA TYR A 210 11.55 -18.51 3.95
C TYR A 210 12.64 -17.59 3.38
N ALA A 211 12.43 -17.14 2.16
CA ALA A 211 13.22 -16.12 1.51
C ALA A 211 12.26 -15.13 0.85
N LYS A 212 12.37 -13.86 1.23
CA LYS A 212 11.57 -12.77 0.69
C LYS A 212 12.45 -11.84 -0.12
N ASN A 213 11.89 -11.28 -1.19
CA ASN A 213 12.60 -10.39 -2.10
C ASN A 213 13.96 -10.99 -2.53
N ILE A 214 13.93 -12.22 -3.06
CA ILE A 214 15.15 -12.96 -3.46
C ILE A 214 15.95 -12.18 -4.50
N LEU A 215 15.28 -11.41 -5.35
CA LEU A 215 15.90 -10.60 -6.40
C LEU A 215 16.60 -9.35 -5.86
N ASP A 216 16.37 -9.01 -4.59
CA ASP A 216 16.92 -7.82 -3.90
C ASP A 216 16.53 -6.50 -4.58
N GLU A 217 15.31 -6.45 -5.07
CA GLU A 217 14.74 -5.27 -5.72
C GLU A 217 14.49 -4.13 -4.73
N VAL A 218 14.76 -2.91 -5.15
CA VAL A 218 14.36 -1.71 -4.43
C VAL A 218 12.92 -1.39 -4.80
N ALA A 219 11.98 -1.93 -4.03
CA ALA A 219 10.55 -1.80 -4.27
C ALA A 219 9.94 -0.72 -3.38
N ARG A 220 8.96 0.02 -3.89
CA ARG A 220 8.22 1.05 -3.15
C ARG A 220 6.73 0.77 -3.18
N ASN A 221 6.10 0.81 -2.00
CA ASN A 221 4.64 0.67 -1.92
C ASN A 221 3.99 2.02 -2.23
N HIS A 222 3.31 2.14 -3.38
CA HIS A 222 2.69 3.39 -3.81
C HIS A 222 1.66 3.94 -2.82
N SER A 223 0.96 3.08 -2.08
CA SER A 223 -0.02 3.51 -1.07
C SER A 223 0.60 4.01 0.24
N SER A 224 1.92 3.87 0.41
CA SER A 224 2.60 4.34 1.62
C SER A 224 2.80 5.86 1.60
N PHE A 225 2.54 6.51 2.73
CA PHE A 225 2.81 7.93 2.93
C PHE A 225 4.31 8.27 2.88
N VAL A 226 5.16 7.32 3.21
CA VAL A 226 6.62 7.48 3.26
C VAL A 226 7.32 6.71 2.12
N LYS A 227 6.62 6.52 0.99
CA LYS A 227 7.14 5.73 -0.15
C LYS A 227 8.47 6.26 -0.71
N ASP A 228 8.66 7.58 -0.66
CA ASP A 228 9.86 8.22 -1.20
C ASP A 228 11.09 8.06 -0.28
N GLN A 229 10.85 7.96 1.02
CA GLN A 229 11.89 7.82 2.04
C GLN A 229 12.19 6.36 2.37
N VAL A 230 11.14 5.49 2.43
CA VAL A 230 11.26 4.13 2.94
C VAL A 230 10.84 3.10 1.89
N PRO A 231 11.78 2.37 1.25
CA PRO A 231 11.45 1.25 0.38
C PRO A 231 10.93 0.05 1.21
N LEU A 232 10.32 -0.90 0.52
CA LEU A 232 10.00 -2.20 1.10
C LEU A 232 11.31 -2.91 1.52
N PRO A 233 11.27 -3.85 2.48
CA PRO A 233 12.45 -4.58 2.91
C PRO A 233 13.17 -5.26 1.74
N GLY A 234 14.50 -5.15 1.72
CA GLY A 234 15.38 -5.88 0.81
C GLY A 234 15.34 -7.39 1.05
N ARG A 235 16.25 -8.13 0.44
CA ARG A 235 16.33 -9.58 0.57
C ARG A 235 16.41 -10.01 2.04
N ASN A 236 15.49 -10.89 2.43
CA ASN A 236 15.41 -11.43 3.78
C ASN A 236 15.27 -12.95 3.72
N ILE A 237 16.18 -13.67 4.41
CA ILE A 237 16.16 -15.12 4.50
C ILE A 237 16.12 -15.49 5.98
N GLY A 238 15.21 -16.40 6.37
CA GLY A 238 15.05 -16.78 7.76
C GLY A 238 14.50 -18.19 7.94
N LEU A 239 14.70 -18.71 9.17
CA LEU A 239 14.15 -19.96 9.65
C LEU A 239 13.16 -19.67 10.76
N ARG A 240 12.03 -20.40 10.76
CA ARG A 240 11.04 -20.38 11.81
C ARG A 240 10.78 -21.79 12.30
N PHE A 241 10.71 -21.94 13.61
CA PHE A 241 10.37 -23.18 14.28
C PHE A 241 9.06 -22.96 15.05
N ASN A 242 8.06 -23.81 14.80
CA ASN A 242 6.81 -23.84 15.55
C ASN A 242 6.67 -25.23 16.16
N MET A 243 6.48 -25.32 17.47
CA MET A 243 6.32 -26.59 18.17
C MET A 243 4.90 -26.67 18.75
N LYS A 244 4.31 -27.85 18.63
CA LYS A 244 3.04 -28.22 19.23
C LYS A 244 3.28 -29.48 20.08
N PHE A 245 2.87 -29.42 21.35
CA PHE A 245 2.97 -30.48 22.31
C PHE A 245 1.61 -31.04 22.62
#